data_605d2a48ad7354a3d58a507a7359d11e
#
_entry.id   605d2a48ad7354a3d58a507a7359d11e
#
_cell.length_a   1.000
_cell.length_b   1.000
_cell.length_c   1.000
_cell.angle_alpha   90.00
_cell.angle_beta   90.00
_cell.angle_gamma   90.00
#
_symmetry.space_group_name_H-M   'P 1'
#
loop_
_entity.id
_entity.type
_entity.pdbx_description
1 polymer ?
#
loop_
_entity_poly.entity_id
_entity_poly.type
_entity_poly.pdbx_seq_one_letter_code
_entity_poly.pdbx_strand_id
1 'polypeptide(L)'
;MRQMLFKYFSLTLVIVVSFQTIGCLNLGTSGGRNLNQDLGSSLEIFNKGNTFVKIAEQKIRKGKPKNQYDHPKYLKSDHVSSAMSSVIFKERGIKGWGKETNVFQESELFDLLPHIISALSKASPSQYVLVRSYYAKGKNRFSRTELYTVFALFVLDGKLNLRFSRIQYVPVLGID
;
A
#
# COMPACT_ATOMS: atom_id res chain seq x y z
N MET A 1 49.96 13.22 3.41
CA MET A 1 49.06 12.13 2.96
C MET A 1 48.06 11.83 4.08
N ARG A 2 46.82 12.35 3.99
CA ARG A 2 45.74 12.04 4.93
C ARG A 2 44.71 11.19 4.17
N GLN A 3 44.63 9.93 4.55
CA GLN A 3 43.59 9.03 4.03
C GLN A 3 42.26 9.36 4.72
N MET A 4 41.25 9.78 3.94
CA MET A 4 39.88 9.89 4.37
C MET A 4 39.25 8.50 4.31
N LEU A 5 38.97 7.93 5.48
CA LEU A 5 38.12 6.73 5.63
C LEU A 5 36.66 7.13 5.44
N PHE A 6 36.10 6.80 4.29
CA PHE A 6 34.64 6.84 4.11
C PHE A 6 34.02 5.67 4.87
N LYS A 7 33.38 5.97 6.00
CA LYS A 7 32.48 5.03 6.67
C LYS A 7 31.21 4.89 5.86
N TYR A 8 31.07 3.76 5.18
CA TYR A 8 29.80 3.35 4.58
C TYR A 8 28.79 3.11 5.70
N PHE A 9 27.85 4.02 5.84
CA PHE A 9 26.66 3.83 6.67
C PHE A 9 25.68 2.97 5.87
N SER A 10 25.77 1.65 6.06
CA SER A 10 24.81 0.69 5.50
C SER A 10 23.48 0.87 6.24
N LEU A 11 22.55 1.59 5.63
CA LEU A 11 21.19 1.71 6.09
C LEU A 11 20.44 0.42 5.70
N THR A 12 20.47 -0.57 6.57
CA THR A 12 19.70 -1.80 6.41
C THR A 12 18.23 -1.48 6.62
N LEU A 13 17.49 -1.29 5.52
CA LEU A 13 16.03 -1.13 5.53
C LEU A 13 15.40 -2.50 5.82
N VAL A 14 15.07 -2.77 7.07
CA VAL A 14 14.31 -3.97 7.45
C VAL A 14 12.83 -3.72 7.15
N ILE A 15 12.34 -4.25 6.03
CA ILE A 15 10.91 -4.28 5.73
C ILE A 15 10.29 -5.43 6.51
N VAL A 16 9.68 -5.13 7.66
CA VAL A 16 8.89 -6.12 8.41
C VAL A 16 7.51 -6.21 7.77
N VAL A 17 7.32 -7.19 6.90
CA VAL A 17 5.98 -7.56 6.41
C VAL A 17 5.34 -8.46 7.46
N SER A 18 4.60 -7.86 8.39
CA SER A 18 3.85 -8.62 9.40
C SER A 18 2.63 -9.26 8.75
N PHE A 19 2.74 -10.51 8.33
CA PHE A 19 1.59 -11.36 8.02
C PHE A 19 0.97 -11.81 9.34
N GLN A 20 -0.05 -11.10 9.83
CA GLN A 20 -0.92 -11.65 10.85
C GLN A 20 -1.91 -12.62 10.17
N THR A 21 -1.54 -13.91 10.15
CA THR A 21 -2.46 -14.99 9.85
C THR A 21 -3.46 -15.11 10.98
N ILE A 22 -4.58 -14.41 10.87
CA ILE A 22 -5.75 -14.75 11.69
C ILE A 22 -6.43 -15.90 10.95
N GLY A 23 -6.12 -17.11 11.40
CA GLY A 23 -6.87 -18.30 11.04
C GLY A 23 -8.28 -18.20 11.62
N CYS A 24 -9.26 -18.02 10.75
CA CYS A 24 -10.64 -18.42 10.98
C CYS A 24 -11.11 -19.08 9.70
N LEU A 25 -11.09 -20.41 9.70
CA LEU A 25 -11.91 -21.23 8.83
C LEU A 25 -13.37 -20.92 9.12
N ASN A 26 -13.97 -20.03 8.34
CA ASN A 26 -15.40 -19.92 8.20
C ASN A 26 -15.69 -20.08 6.72
N LEU A 27 -16.07 -21.30 6.32
CA LEU A 27 -16.77 -21.56 5.06
C LEU A 27 -18.18 -20.93 5.20
N GLY A 28 -18.24 -19.62 4.95
CA GLY A 28 -19.48 -18.86 4.88
C GLY A 28 -19.32 -17.87 3.76
N THR A 29 -20.17 -17.97 2.75
CA THR A 29 -20.42 -17.05 1.64
C THR A 29 -19.75 -15.70 1.79
N SER A 30 -18.75 -15.46 0.94
CA SER A 30 -17.99 -14.23 0.88
C SER A 30 -18.86 -13.09 0.38
N GLY A 31 -19.62 -12.47 1.26
CA GLY A 31 -20.14 -11.13 1.03
C GLY A 31 -18.93 -10.19 0.92
N GLY A 32 -18.64 -9.70 -0.27
CA GLY A 32 -17.63 -8.69 -0.51
C GLY A 32 -17.93 -7.50 0.39
N ARG A 33 -17.11 -7.26 1.41
CA ARG A 33 -17.20 -6.03 2.21
C ARG A 33 -16.83 -4.88 1.31
N ASN A 34 -17.81 -4.04 1.06
CA ASN A 34 -17.64 -2.79 0.31
C ASN A 34 -16.62 -1.92 1.06
N LEU A 35 -15.39 -1.83 0.56
CA LEU A 35 -14.30 -1.05 1.16
C LEU A 35 -14.67 0.44 1.33
N ASN A 36 -15.63 0.93 0.55
CA ASN A 36 -16.15 2.29 0.64
C ASN A 36 -17.06 2.51 1.87
N GLN A 37 -17.74 1.46 2.39
CA GLN A 37 -18.60 1.58 3.57
C GLN A 37 -17.80 1.61 4.89
N ASP A 38 -16.55 1.19 4.84
CA ASP A 38 -15.69 1.07 6.01
C ASP A 38 -14.79 2.29 6.23
N LEU A 39 -14.80 3.27 5.33
CA LEU A 39 -14.03 4.50 5.47
C LEU A 39 -14.82 5.46 6.39
N GLY A 40 -14.31 5.71 7.60
CA GLY A 40 -14.63 6.90 8.37
C GLY A 40 -14.41 8.16 7.54
N SER A 41 -14.55 9.34 8.11
CA SER A 41 -14.26 10.57 7.37
C SER A 41 -12.91 10.49 6.67
N SER A 42 -12.89 10.63 5.35
CA SER A 42 -11.66 10.60 4.56
C SER A 42 -11.53 11.87 3.74
N LEU A 43 -10.33 12.43 3.71
CA LEU A 43 -9.98 13.55 2.85
C LEU A 43 -9.35 13.00 1.56
N GLU A 44 -9.99 13.27 0.44
CA GLU A 44 -9.48 12.90 -0.86
C GLU A 44 -8.36 13.84 -1.30
N ILE A 45 -7.19 13.30 -1.63
CA ILE A 45 -6.03 14.04 -2.14
C ILE A 45 -5.93 13.91 -3.65
N PHE A 46 -6.27 12.74 -4.17
CA PHE A 46 -6.25 12.43 -5.60
C PHE A 46 -7.29 11.38 -5.93
N ASN A 47 -7.97 11.57 -7.08
CA ASN A 47 -8.91 10.60 -7.62
C ASN A 47 -8.96 10.73 -9.15
N LYS A 48 -8.56 9.68 -9.84
CA LYS A 48 -8.61 9.60 -11.30
C LYS A 48 -9.06 8.21 -11.72
N GLY A 49 -10.33 8.11 -12.07
CA GLY A 49 -10.95 6.85 -12.47
C GLY A 49 -10.87 5.80 -11.35
N ASN A 50 -10.11 4.73 -11.57
CA ASN A 50 -9.99 3.62 -10.63
C ASN A 50 -8.84 3.78 -9.62
N THR A 51 -8.11 4.88 -9.66
CA THR A 51 -6.97 5.18 -8.80
C THR A 51 -7.32 6.30 -7.84
N PHE A 52 -7.01 6.13 -6.55
CA PHE A 52 -7.18 7.21 -5.57
C PHE A 52 -6.10 7.21 -4.48
N VAL A 53 -5.89 8.38 -3.90
CA VAL A 53 -5.11 8.59 -2.67
C VAL A 53 -5.97 9.40 -1.71
N LYS A 54 -6.22 8.86 -0.52
CA LYS A 54 -7.06 9.48 0.53
C LYS A 54 -6.36 9.44 1.88
N ILE A 55 -6.56 10.46 2.69
CA ILE A 55 -6.23 10.43 4.11
C ILE A 55 -7.44 9.86 4.84
N ALA A 56 -7.27 8.79 5.59
CA ALA A 56 -8.34 8.08 6.26
C ALA A 56 -8.11 7.97 7.77
N GLU A 57 -9.18 8.08 8.53
CA GLU A 57 -9.17 7.90 9.98
C GLU A 57 -9.01 6.42 10.37
N GLN A 58 -8.26 6.17 11.44
CA GLN A 58 -8.22 4.85 12.04
C GLN A 58 -9.59 4.51 12.65
N LYS A 59 -10.12 3.32 12.33
CA LYS A 59 -11.29 2.80 13.03
C LYS A 59 -10.95 2.46 14.47
N ILE A 60 -11.74 2.97 15.39
CA ILE A 60 -11.64 2.62 16.80
C ILE A 60 -12.20 1.21 16.97
N ARG A 61 -11.35 0.25 17.32
CA ARG A 61 -11.80 -1.05 17.81
C ARG A 61 -12.12 -0.91 19.30
N LYS A 62 -13.30 -1.41 19.70
CA LYS A 62 -13.75 -1.38 21.10
C LYS A 62 -12.61 -1.88 22.04
N GLY A 63 -12.23 -1.05 23.00
CA GLY A 63 -11.19 -1.39 23.99
C GLY A 63 -9.73 -1.27 23.52
N LYS A 64 -9.47 -0.74 22.30
CA LYS A 64 -8.09 -0.49 21.84
C LYS A 64 -7.88 0.99 21.54
N PRO A 65 -6.77 1.60 22.00
CA PRO A 65 -6.43 2.97 21.61
C PRO A 65 -6.11 3.05 20.12
N LYS A 66 -6.25 4.24 19.54
CA LYS A 66 -5.71 4.53 18.21
C LYS A 66 -4.17 4.47 18.25
N ASN A 67 -3.56 3.96 17.18
CA ASN A 67 -2.12 4.10 17.03
C ASN A 67 -1.76 5.57 16.85
N GLN A 68 -0.63 5.98 17.38
CA GLN A 68 -0.04 7.29 17.10
C GLN A 68 1.03 7.08 16.04
N TYR A 69 0.80 7.62 14.84
CA TYR A 69 1.76 7.60 13.75
C TYR A 69 2.63 8.85 13.78
N ASP A 70 3.79 8.79 13.15
CA ASP A 70 4.72 9.92 13.03
C ASP A 70 4.29 10.90 11.92
N HIS A 71 3.01 11.27 11.92
CA HIS A 71 2.42 12.24 11.00
C HIS A 71 2.23 13.61 11.66
N PRO A 72 2.29 14.71 10.89
CA PRO A 72 2.65 14.81 9.47
C PRO A 72 4.14 14.49 9.21
N LYS A 73 4.45 13.88 8.06
CA LYS A 73 5.83 13.52 7.70
C LYS A 73 6.17 13.92 6.26
N TYR A 74 7.25 14.67 6.12
CA TYR A 74 7.83 15.00 4.82
C TYR A 74 8.87 13.96 4.43
N LEU A 75 8.63 13.22 3.36
CA LEU A 75 9.53 12.21 2.84
C LEU A 75 10.03 12.61 1.45
N LYS A 76 11.29 12.30 1.15
CA LYS A 76 11.85 12.49 -0.19
C LYS A 76 11.23 11.48 -1.16
N SER A 77 10.88 11.95 -2.36
CA SER A 77 10.26 11.14 -3.42
C SER A 77 11.09 9.88 -3.71
N ASP A 78 12.39 10.02 -3.86
CA ASP A 78 13.29 8.92 -4.20
C ASP A 78 13.31 7.82 -3.13
N HIS A 79 13.19 8.18 -1.86
CA HIS A 79 13.14 7.20 -0.77
C HIS A 79 11.82 6.42 -0.79
N VAL A 80 10.69 7.10 -1.00
CA VAL A 80 9.38 6.45 -1.09
C VAL A 80 9.30 5.59 -2.35
N SER A 81 9.78 6.09 -3.47
CA SER A 81 9.85 5.35 -4.74
C SER A 81 10.67 4.08 -4.61
N SER A 82 11.90 4.19 -4.09
CA SER A 82 12.79 3.04 -3.88
C SER A 82 12.19 2.01 -2.94
N ALA A 83 11.56 2.43 -1.84
CA ALA A 83 10.89 1.53 -0.91
C ALA A 83 9.71 0.79 -1.56
N MET A 84 8.88 1.49 -2.33
CA MET A 84 7.71 0.89 -2.98
C MET A 84 8.10 -0.02 -4.14
N SER A 85 9.05 0.37 -4.98
CA SER A 85 9.51 -0.45 -6.12
C SER A 85 10.23 -1.74 -5.70
N SER A 86 10.76 -1.80 -4.48
CA SER A 86 11.39 -3.00 -3.92
C SER A 86 10.40 -4.05 -3.42
N VAL A 87 9.10 -3.73 -3.36
CA VAL A 87 8.10 -4.68 -2.84
C VAL A 87 7.75 -5.71 -3.89
N ILE A 88 8.02 -6.98 -3.55
CA ILE A 88 7.71 -8.14 -4.38
C ILE A 88 6.69 -9.04 -3.68
N PHE A 89 5.94 -9.82 -4.45
CA PHE A 89 5.03 -10.84 -3.93
C PHE A 89 5.09 -12.11 -4.77
N LYS A 90 4.62 -13.22 -4.18
CA LYS A 90 4.42 -14.51 -4.85
C LYS A 90 3.00 -14.97 -4.60
N GLU A 91 2.32 -15.41 -5.63
CA GLU A 91 1.05 -16.10 -5.49
C GLU A 91 1.25 -17.59 -5.20
N ARG A 92 0.44 -18.14 -4.31
CA ARG A 92 0.39 -19.57 -4.08
C ARG A 92 -0.72 -20.18 -4.94
N GLY A 93 -0.33 -20.85 -5.99
CA GLY A 93 -1.23 -21.63 -6.84
C GLY A 93 -1.29 -23.12 -6.44
N ILE A 94 -2.07 -23.91 -7.19
CA ILE A 94 -2.23 -25.36 -6.99
C ILE A 94 -0.89 -26.09 -7.14
N LYS A 95 -0.01 -25.60 -8.02
CA LYS A 95 1.33 -26.18 -8.29
C LYS A 95 2.44 -25.66 -7.35
N GLY A 96 2.09 -24.92 -6.30
CA GLY A 96 3.05 -24.32 -5.37
C GLY A 96 3.19 -22.81 -5.54
N TRP A 97 4.34 -22.26 -5.13
CA TRP A 97 4.60 -20.80 -5.22
C TRP A 97 4.92 -20.39 -6.65
N GLY A 98 4.24 -19.34 -7.12
CA GLY A 98 4.52 -18.71 -8.40
C GLY A 98 5.84 -17.93 -8.43
N LYS A 99 6.11 -17.29 -9.56
CA LYS A 99 7.27 -16.42 -9.76
C LYS A 99 7.15 -15.16 -8.90
N GLU A 100 8.28 -14.63 -8.45
CA GLU A 100 8.35 -13.30 -7.85
C GLU A 100 7.90 -12.23 -8.84
N THR A 101 7.06 -11.33 -8.37
CA THR A 101 6.49 -10.25 -9.18
C THR A 101 6.50 -8.96 -8.37
N ASN A 102 6.86 -7.85 -9.00
CA ASN A 102 6.77 -6.54 -8.36
C ASN A 102 5.29 -6.20 -8.08
N VAL A 103 5.01 -5.70 -6.88
CA VAL A 103 3.65 -5.26 -6.53
C VAL A 103 3.24 -4.05 -7.37
N PHE A 104 4.16 -3.12 -7.58
CA PHE A 104 3.93 -1.88 -8.32
C PHE A 104 4.71 -1.86 -9.63
N GLN A 105 4.10 -1.30 -10.66
CA GLN A 105 4.77 -0.95 -11.89
C GLN A 105 5.35 0.48 -11.78
N GLU A 106 6.41 0.76 -12.51
CA GLU A 106 7.07 2.07 -12.50
C GLU A 106 6.12 3.20 -12.89
N SER A 107 5.27 2.96 -13.90
CA SER A 107 4.25 3.91 -14.35
C SER A 107 3.20 4.23 -13.27
N GLU A 108 2.78 3.23 -12.46
CA GLU A 108 1.86 3.44 -11.34
C GLU A 108 2.50 4.33 -10.28
N LEU A 109 3.77 4.06 -9.95
CA LEU A 109 4.51 4.84 -8.96
C LEU A 109 4.71 6.28 -9.41
N PHE A 110 5.04 6.50 -10.68
CA PHE A 110 5.20 7.83 -11.23
C PHE A 110 3.96 8.71 -11.01
N ASP A 111 2.78 8.16 -11.27
CA ASP A 111 1.51 8.88 -11.10
C ASP A 111 1.12 9.06 -9.63
N LEU A 112 1.41 8.08 -8.76
CA LEU A 112 0.94 8.07 -7.37
C LEU A 112 1.83 8.82 -6.38
N LEU A 113 3.15 8.79 -6.59
CA LEU A 113 4.12 9.29 -5.61
C LEU A 113 3.90 10.75 -5.17
N PRO A 114 3.66 11.72 -6.06
CA PRO A 114 3.42 13.10 -5.64
C PRO A 114 2.23 13.22 -4.69
N HIS A 115 1.18 12.46 -4.96
CA HIS A 115 -0.06 12.46 -4.17
C HIS A 115 0.11 11.76 -2.82
N ILE A 116 0.85 10.65 -2.79
CA ILE A 116 1.19 9.92 -1.56
C ILE A 116 2.01 10.82 -0.63
N ILE A 117 3.05 11.49 -1.15
CA ILE A 117 3.91 12.39 -0.37
C ILE A 117 3.09 13.56 0.18
N SER A 118 2.24 14.16 -0.65
CA SER A 118 1.33 15.22 -0.23
C SER A 118 0.37 14.74 0.87
N ALA A 119 -0.15 13.52 0.77
CA ALA A 119 -1.02 12.95 1.78
C ALA A 119 -0.28 12.70 3.11
N LEU A 120 0.92 12.11 3.08
CA LEU A 120 1.74 11.86 4.27
C LEU A 120 2.13 13.16 5.00
N SER A 121 2.33 14.26 4.27
CA SER A 121 2.65 15.57 4.84
C SER A 121 1.44 16.30 5.44
N LYS A 122 0.22 15.86 5.16
CA LYS A 122 -1.04 16.46 5.64
C LYS A 122 -1.78 15.59 6.65
N ALA A 123 -1.48 14.30 6.70
CA ALA A 123 -2.12 13.38 7.63
C ALA A 123 -1.80 13.75 9.10
N SER A 124 -2.75 13.56 10.00
CA SER A 124 -2.57 13.70 11.45
C SER A 124 -2.06 12.38 12.07
N PRO A 125 -1.57 12.39 13.33
CA PRO A 125 -1.08 11.18 13.98
C PRO A 125 -2.09 10.04 14.09
N SER A 126 -3.39 10.31 14.05
CA SER A 126 -4.45 9.29 14.07
C SER A 126 -4.87 8.80 12.69
N GLN A 127 -4.27 9.33 11.63
CA GLN A 127 -4.65 9.08 10.25
C GLN A 127 -3.58 8.28 9.51
N TYR A 128 -4.00 7.59 8.45
CA TYR A 128 -3.12 6.90 7.50
C TYR A 128 -3.50 7.28 6.08
N VAL A 129 -2.59 7.06 5.15
CA VAL A 129 -2.85 7.26 3.72
C VAL A 129 -3.37 5.96 3.12
N LEU A 130 -4.58 5.99 2.58
CA LEU A 130 -5.19 4.87 1.87
C LEU A 130 -5.04 5.09 0.36
N VAL A 131 -4.52 4.08 -0.32
CA VAL A 131 -4.27 4.12 -1.77
C VAL A 131 -4.94 2.92 -2.43
N ARG A 132 -5.61 3.19 -3.55
CA ARG A 132 -5.96 2.20 -4.55
C ARG A 132 -5.22 2.57 -5.83
N SER A 133 -4.32 1.71 -6.27
CA SER A 133 -3.68 1.80 -7.57
C SER A 133 -4.38 0.90 -8.58
N TYR A 134 -4.29 1.29 -9.83
CA TYR A 134 -4.83 0.57 -10.98
C TYR A 134 -3.72 0.33 -11.99
N TYR A 135 -3.63 -0.89 -12.46
CA TYR A 135 -2.72 -1.27 -13.53
C TYR A 135 -3.43 -2.17 -14.54
N ALA A 136 -3.26 -1.88 -15.82
CA ALA A 136 -3.80 -2.70 -16.89
C ALA A 136 -2.71 -3.58 -17.50
N LYS A 137 -2.80 -4.88 -17.28
CA LYS A 137 -1.91 -5.89 -17.87
C LYS A 137 -2.47 -6.39 -19.20
N GLY A 138 -1.63 -6.47 -20.22
CA GLY A 138 -2.00 -6.99 -21.55
C GLY A 138 -1.68 -6.01 -22.67
N LYS A 139 -1.38 -6.54 -23.85
CA LYS A 139 -0.97 -5.75 -25.03
C LYS A 139 -2.15 -5.23 -25.85
N ASN A 140 -3.28 -5.91 -25.83
CA ASN A 140 -4.43 -5.64 -26.68
C ASN A 140 -5.69 -5.42 -25.84
N ARG A 141 -6.66 -4.67 -26.39
CA ARG A 141 -7.96 -4.40 -25.74
C ARG A 141 -8.69 -5.68 -25.31
N PHE A 142 -8.56 -6.77 -26.06
CA PHE A 142 -9.22 -8.06 -25.80
C PHE A 142 -8.48 -8.93 -24.76
N SER A 143 -7.19 -8.66 -24.48
CA SER A 143 -6.38 -9.39 -23.51
C SER A 143 -6.02 -8.55 -22.27
N ARG A 144 -6.68 -7.39 -22.12
CA ARG A 144 -6.42 -6.47 -21.04
C ARG A 144 -7.07 -6.96 -19.76
N THR A 145 -6.27 -7.26 -18.76
CA THR A 145 -6.72 -7.58 -17.40
C THR A 145 -6.49 -6.37 -16.50
N GLU A 146 -7.53 -5.93 -15.83
CA GLU A 146 -7.48 -4.84 -14.88
C GLU A 146 -7.09 -5.37 -13.50
N LEU A 147 -6.00 -4.86 -12.97
CA LEU A 147 -5.44 -5.25 -11.70
C LEU A 147 -5.47 -4.07 -10.72
N TYR A 148 -5.91 -4.34 -9.51
CA TYR A 148 -6.00 -3.33 -8.45
C TYR A 148 -5.16 -3.75 -7.26
N THR A 149 -4.43 -2.80 -6.71
CA THR A 149 -3.72 -2.97 -5.43
C THR A 149 -4.25 -1.95 -4.44
N VAL A 150 -4.67 -2.42 -3.27
CA VAL A 150 -5.20 -1.56 -2.19
C VAL A 150 -4.33 -1.70 -0.97
N PHE A 151 -3.81 -0.59 -0.49
CA PHE A 151 -2.89 -0.57 0.63
C PHE A 151 -2.99 0.72 1.44
N ALA A 152 -2.57 0.64 2.69
CA ALA A 152 -2.39 1.78 3.57
C ALA A 152 -0.91 2.07 3.77
N LEU A 153 -0.56 3.37 3.83
CA LEU A 153 0.78 3.84 4.21
C LEU A 153 0.68 4.68 5.49
N PHE A 154 1.68 4.54 6.34
CA PHE A 154 1.88 5.36 7.52
C PHE A 154 3.35 5.33 7.95
N VAL A 155 3.78 6.32 8.69
CA VAL A 155 5.11 6.34 9.31
C VAL A 155 4.97 6.01 10.77
N LEU A 156 5.75 5.05 11.26
CA LEU A 156 5.79 4.64 12.65
C LEU A 156 7.24 4.31 13.04
N ASP A 157 7.69 4.83 14.15
CA ASP A 157 9.08 4.69 14.62
C ASP A 157 10.12 5.10 13.57
N GLY A 158 9.84 6.18 12.85
CA GLY A 158 10.67 6.71 11.77
C GLY A 158 10.71 5.85 10.50
N LYS A 159 9.92 4.77 10.41
CA LYS A 159 9.88 3.84 9.27
C LYS A 159 8.60 4.00 8.48
N LEU A 160 8.72 3.99 7.14
CA LEU A 160 7.57 3.90 6.26
C LEU A 160 7.02 2.47 6.28
N ASN A 161 5.76 2.34 6.62
CA ASN A 161 5.06 1.07 6.69
C ASN A 161 4.01 0.99 5.57
N LEU A 162 3.95 -0.17 4.89
CA LEU A 162 2.94 -0.50 3.91
C LEU A 162 2.12 -1.68 4.43
N ARG A 163 0.80 -1.52 4.44
CA ARG A 163 -0.14 -2.57 4.83
C ARG A 163 -1.09 -2.85 3.69
N PHE A 164 -0.93 -3.99 3.05
CA PHE A 164 -1.78 -4.40 1.93
C PHE A 164 -3.08 -5.03 2.43
N SER A 165 -4.18 -4.65 1.79
CA SER A 165 -5.45 -5.36 1.89
C SER A 165 -5.71 -6.24 0.67
N ARG A 166 -5.24 -5.82 -0.50
CA ARG A 166 -5.29 -6.59 -1.76
C ARG A 166 -4.07 -6.26 -2.61
N ILE A 167 -3.54 -7.25 -3.33
CA ILE A 167 -2.40 -7.10 -4.25
C ILE A 167 -2.81 -7.65 -5.60
N GLN A 168 -2.77 -6.82 -6.65
CA GLN A 168 -3.02 -7.17 -8.05
C GLN A 168 -4.26 -8.06 -8.25
N TYR A 169 -5.35 -7.76 -7.56
CA TYR A 169 -6.59 -8.52 -7.68
C TYR A 169 -7.40 -8.05 -8.89
N VAL A 170 -8.13 -8.98 -9.48
CA VAL A 170 -9.11 -8.71 -10.53
C VAL A 170 -10.47 -8.51 -9.86
N PRO A 171 -11.14 -7.36 -10.02
CA PRO A 171 -12.49 -7.19 -9.47
C PRO A 171 -13.45 -8.14 -10.20
N VAL A 172 -14.26 -8.85 -9.42
CA VAL A 172 -15.36 -9.65 -9.97
C VAL A 172 -16.50 -8.70 -10.27
N LEU A 173 -16.92 -8.64 -11.53
CA LEU A 173 -18.03 -7.79 -11.95
C LEU A 173 -19.28 -8.11 -11.11
N GLY A 174 -19.83 -7.10 -10.43
CA GLY A 174 -21.09 -7.19 -9.66
C GLY A 174 -20.94 -7.42 -8.16
N ILE A 175 -19.75 -7.37 -7.58
CA ILE A 175 -19.52 -7.47 -6.14
C ILE A 175 -18.63 -6.29 -5.70
N ASP A 176 -19.17 -5.08 -5.73
CA ASP A 176 -18.60 -3.89 -5.09
C ASP A 176 -19.38 -3.52 -3.82
#